data_54f21b4b2fe6db600276208fcf924395
#
_entry.id   54f21b4b2fe6db600276208fcf924395
#
_cell.length_a   1.000
_cell.length_b   1.000
_cell.length_c   1.000
_cell.angle_alpha   90.00
_cell.angle_beta   90.00
_cell.angle_gamma   90.00
#
_symmetry.space_group_name_H-M   'P 1'
#
loop_
_entity.id
_entity.type
_entity.pdbx_description
1 polymer ?
#
loop_
_entity_poly.entity_id
_entity_poly.type
_entity_poly.pdbx_seq_one_letter_code
_entity_poly.pdbx_strand_id
1 'polypeptide(L)'
;LKNVIAIAAGFCDGLGLGDNTKAALITRGLAEMSRLGVCMGAKEYTFAGLTGIGDLVVTCTSRHSRNNRFGHKVGTGVPIEQALKEVGTVEGYYAADMAHSLAKKYNIEMPIIDECYAVLYEGKDVRNVTNDLMRRPNRSEH
;
A
#
# COMPACT_ATOMS: atom_id res chain seq x y z
N LEU A 1 -7.08 5.42 -1.29
CA LEU A 1 -6.04 4.83 -0.41
C LEU A 1 -5.94 3.32 -0.53
N LYS A 2 -7.06 2.62 -0.69
CA LYS A 2 -7.03 1.16 -0.89
C LYS A 2 -6.20 0.76 -2.11
N ASN A 3 -6.16 1.61 -3.12
CA ASN A 3 -5.38 1.34 -4.34
C ASN A 3 -3.87 1.29 -4.07
N VAL A 4 -3.39 2.08 -3.11
CA VAL A 4 -1.98 2.06 -2.71
C VAL A 4 -1.66 0.73 -2.03
N ILE A 5 -2.57 0.23 -1.19
CA ILE A 5 -2.40 -1.05 -0.50
C ILE A 5 -2.44 -2.20 -1.51
N ALA A 6 -3.24 -2.07 -2.57
CA ALA A 6 -3.25 -3.05 -3.67
C ALA A 6 -1.89 -3.11 -4.38
N ILE A 7 -1.25 -1.97 -4.59
CA ILE A 7 0.12 -1.93 -5.14
C ILE A 7 1.08 -2.64 -4.19
N ALA A 8 1.00 -2.35 -2.90
CA ALA A 8 1.87 -2.97 -1.90
C ALA A 8 1.68 -4.49 -1.84
N ALA A 9 0.45 -4.97 -1.91
CA ALA A 9 0.17 -6.40 -1.99
C ALA A 9 0.78 -7.02 -3.25
N GLY A 10 0.72 -6.28 -4.36
CA GLY A 10 1.36 -6.69 -5.61
C GLY A 10 2.89 -6.80 -5.46
N PHE A 11 3.51 -5.88 -4.74
CA PHE A 11 4.94 -5.98 -4.44
C PHE A 11 5.26 -7.31 -3.75
N CYS A 12 4.46 -7.69 -2.77
CA CYS A 12 4.65 -8.96 -2.06
C CYS A 12 4.55 -10.15 -3.01
N ASP A 13 3.56 -10.15 -3.88
CA ASP A 13 3.38 -11.22 -4.86
C ASP A 13 4.56 -11.29 -5.83
N GLY A 14 5.00 -10.15 -6.33
CA GLY A 14 6.12 -10.08 -7.26
C GLY A 14 7.45 -10.49 -6.65
N LEU A 15 7.62 -10.23 -5.36
CA LEU A 15 8.81 -10.62 -4.61
C LEU A 15 8.76 -12.08 -4.16
N GLY A 16 7.63 -12.75 -4.35
CA GLY A 16 7.49 -14.14 -3.93
C GLY A 16 7.32 -14.35 -2.45
N LEU A 17 6.83 -13.34 -1.75
CA LEU A 17 6.60 -13.42 -0.29
C LEU A 17 5.34 -14.23 0.01
N GLY A 18 5.32 -14.88 1.16
CA GLY A 18 4.20 -15.73 1.54
C GLY A 18 2.93 -14.95 1.89
N ASP A 19 1.82 -15.70 1.94
CA ASP A 19 0.51 -15.13 2.23
C ASP A 19 0.43 -14.46 3.61
N ASN A 20 1.18 -14.95 4.58
CA ASN A 20 1.20 -14.37 5.93
C ASN A 20 1.77 -12.95 5.91
N THR A 21 2.85 -12.74 5.17
CA THR A 21 3.47 -11.42 5.02
C THR A 21 2.52 -10.47 4.30
N LYS A 22 1.88 -10.94 3.24
CA LYS A 22 0.92 -10.14 2.49
C LYS A 22 -0.28 -9.77 3.36
N ALA A 23 -0.82 -10.72 4.13
CA ALA A 23 -1.94 -10.47 5.03
C ALA A 23 -1.57 -9.44 6.11
N ALA A 24 -0.37 -9.55 6.68
CA ALA A 24 0.10 -8.59 7.69
C ALA A 24 0.22 -7.18 7.09
N LEU A 25 0.70 -7.07 5.87
CA LEU A 25 0.83 -5.80 5.18
C LEU A 25 -0.54 -5.16 4.92
N ILE A 26 -1.52 -5.95 4.47
CA ILE A 26 -2.88 -5.47 4.23
C ILE A 26 -3.51 -4.99 5.54
N THR A 27 -3.34 -5.74 6.63
CA THR A 27 -3.86 -5.37 7.94
C THR A 27 -3.28 -4.05 8.43
N ARG A 28 -1.98 -3.87 8.29
CA ARG A 28 -1.32 -2.60 8.65
C ARG A 28 -1.79 -1.45 7.77
N GLY A 29 -1.96 -1.72 6.47
CA GLY A 29 -2.47 -0.71 5.55
C GLY A 29 -3.86 -0.25 5.92
N LEU A 30 -4.73 -1.17 6.33
CA LEU A 30 -6.06 -0.84 6.80
C LEU A 30 -6.00 0.06 8.04
N ALA A 31 -5.11 -0.26 8.99
CA ALA A 31 -4.93 0.56 10.19
C ALA A 31 -4.44 1.97 9.85
N GLU A 32 -3.51 2.10 8.90
CA GLU A 32 -3.05 3.42 8.44
C GLU A 32 -4.16 4.23 7.80
N MET A 33 -4.97 3.59 6.96
CA MET A 33 -6.13 4.23 6.34
C MET A 33 -7.11 4.73 7.40
N SER A 34 -7.39 3.92 8.41
CA SER A 34 -8.30 4.28 9.49
C SER A 34 -7.79 5.50 10.25
N ARG A 35 -6.51 5.54 10.57
CA ARG A 35 -5.91 6.69 11.26
C ARG A 35 -6.03 7.97 10.44
N LEU A 36 -5.71 7.89 9.16
CA LEU A 36 -5.83 9.05 8.29
C LEU A 36 -7.28 9.51 8.19
N GLY A 37 -8.19 8.56 8.00
CA GLY A 37 -9.63 8.87 7.90
C GLY A 37 -10.16 9.57 9.15
N VAL A 38 -9.78 9.09 10.34
CA VAL A 38 -10.17 9.71 11.61
C VAL A 38 -9.64 11.15 11.70
N CYS A 39 -8.37 11.36 11.33
CA CYS A 39 -7.78 12.70 11.32
C CYS A 39 -8.47 13.65 10.35
N MET A 40 -9.05 13.12 9.28
CA MET A 40 -9.80 13.91 8.31
C MET A 40 -11.26 14.09 8.69
N GLY A 41 -11.67 13.62 9.88
CA GLY A 41 -13.01 13.78 10.40
C GLY A 41 -13.96 12.62 10.15
N ALA A 42 -13.50 11.53 9.53
CA ALA A 42 -14.32 10.34 9.33
C ALA A 42 -14.35 9.51 10.61
N LYS A 43 -15.43 8.75 10.77
CA LYS A 43 -15.54 7.85 11.92
C LYS A 43 -14.78 6.56 11.63
N GLU A 44 -14.06 6.08 12.64
CA GLU A 44 -13.22 4.89 12.51
C GLU A 44 -13.98 3.68 12.00
N TYR A 45 -15.17 3.41 12.51
CA TYR A 45 -15.94 2.24 12.10
C TYR A 45 -16.37 2.28 10.63
N THR A 46 -16.39 3.45 10.01
CA THR A 46 -16.73 3.59 8.59
C THR A 46 -15.69 2.88 7.71
N PHE A 47 -14.44 2.89 8.15
CA PHE A 47 -13.35 2.23 7.41
C PHE A 47 -13.17 0.77 7.80
N ALA A 48 -13.53 0.40 9.02
CA ALA A 48 -13.32 -0.93 9.58
C ALA A 48 -14.58 -1.80 9.57
N GLY A 49 -15.64 -1.38 8.88
CA GLY A 49 -16.86 -2.18 8.74
C GLY A 49 -16.61 -3.44 7.94
N LEU A 50 -17.43 -4.47 8.17
CA LEU A 50 -17.24 -5.78 7.49
C LEU A 50 -17.16 -5.65 5.98
N THR A 51 -18.02 -4.83 5.38
CA THR A 51 -18.04 -4.62 3.94
C THR A 51 -16.74 -3.96 3.46
N GLY A 52 -16.24 -2.99 4.21
CA GLY A 52 -15.00 -2.29 3.88
C GLY A 52 -13.79 -3.20 3.92
N ILE A 53 -13.71 -4.07 4.94
CA ILE A 53 -12.60 -5.01 5.07
C ILE A 53 -12.62 -6.03 3.93
N GLY A 54 -13.78 -6.61 3.63
CA GLY A 54 -13.91 -7.58 2.55
C GLY A 54 -13.56 -6.99 1.20
N ASP A 55 -14.04 -5.79 0.91
CA ASP A 55 -13.73 -5.08 -0.33
C ASP A 55 -12.23 -4.79 -0.45
N LEU A 56 -11.60 -4.38 0.65
CA LEU A 56 -10.16 -4.11 0.66
C LEU A 56 -9.36 -5.37 0.32
N VAL A 57 -9.69 -6.49 0.96
CA VAL A 57 -8.98 -7.76 0.72
C VAL A 57 -9.14 -8.19 -0.74
N VAL A 58 -10.36 -8.16 -1.28
CA VAL A 58 -10.62 -8.53 -2.67
C VAL A 58 -9.84 -7.62 -3.62
N THR A 59 -9.88 -6.31 -3.39
CA THR A 59 -9.18 -5.34 -4.22
C THR A 59 -7.67 -5.57 -4.20
N CYS A 60 -7.10 -5.80 -3.02
CA CYS A 60 -5.65 -5.96 -2.86
C CYS A 60 -5.13 -7.26 -3.44
N THR A 61 -5.94 -8.32 -3.46
CA THR A 61 -5.50 -9.65 -3.91
C THR A 61 -5.91 -9.97 -5.34
N SER A 62 -6.79 -9.18 -5.94
CA SER A 62 -7.31 -9.44 -7.29
C SER A 62 -6.25 -9.20 -8.36
N ARG A 63 -5.97 -10.23 -9.16
CA ARG A 63 -5.07 -10.11 -10.32
C ARG A 63 -5.67 -9.27 -11.44
N HIS A 64 -6.97 -8.97 -11.40
CA HIS A 64 -7.62 -8.12 -12.38
C HIS A 64 -7.43 -6.63 -12.05
N SER A 65 -7.03 -6.30 -10.82
CA SER A 65 -6.74 -4.93 -10.44
C SER A 65 -5.47 -4.44 -11.15
N ARG A 66 -5.55 -3.28 -11.77
CA ARG A 66 -4.38 -2.64 -12.39
C ARG A 66 -3.33 -2.30 -11.35
N ASN A 67 -3.76 -1.87 -10.17
CA ASN A 67 -2.86 -1.55 -9.06
C ASN A 67 -2.08 -2.79 -8.62
N ASN A 68 -2.75 -3.91 -8.46
CA ASN A 68 -2.09 -5.16 -8.08
C ASN A 68 -1.11 -5.62 -9.16
N ARG A 69 -1.52 -5.60 -10.43
CA ARG A 69 -0.65 -5.99 -11.54
C ARG A 69 0.57 -5.08 -11.65
N PHE A 70 0.38 -3.79 -11.46
CA PHE A 70 1.48 -2.83 -11.46
C PHE A 70 2.47 -3.16 -10.34
N GLY A 71 1.96 -3.36 -9.13
CA GLY A 71 2.80 -3.72 -7.99
C GLY A 71 3.54 -5.04 -8.21
N HIS A 72 2.87 -6.03 -8.79
CA HIS A 72 3.48 -7.31 -9.11
C HIS A 72 4.67 -7.12 -10.07
N LYS A 73 4.49 -6.36 -11.14
CA LYS A 73 5.56 -6.09 -12.10
C LYS A 73 6.75 -5.41 -11.44
N VAL A 74 6.51 -4.40 -10.64
CA VAL A 74 7.58 -3.69 -9.91
C VAL A 74 8.28 -4.64 -8.96
N GLY A 75 7.52 -5.50 -8.27
CA GLY A 75 8.09 -6.50 -7.36
C GLY A 75 9.00 -7.51 -8.08
N THR A 76 8.72 -7.82 -9.34
CA THR A 76 9.57 -8.72 -10.12
C THR A 76 10.80 -8.04 -10.70
N GLY A 77 10.92 -6.71 -10.55
CA GLY A 77 12.08 -5.96 -11.01
C GLY A 77 11.84 -5.08 -12.24
N VAL A 78 10.60 -4.99 -12.70
CA VAL A 78 10.26 -4.11 -13.84
C VAL A 78 10.37 -2.64 -13.39
N PRO A 79 11.07 -1.78 -14.16
CA PRO A 79 11.12 -0.35 -13.82
C PRO A 79 9.74 0.28 -13.77
N ILE A 80 9.58 1.28 -12.90
CA ILE A 80 8.30 1.97 -12.68
C ILE A 80 7.70 2.47 -14.00
N GLU A 81 8.49 3.17 -14.80
CA GLU A 81 8.02 3.73 -16.07
C GLU A 81 7.51 2.67 -17.02
N GLN A 82 8.23 1.56 -17.13
CA GLN A 82 7.85 0.46 -17.99
C GLN A 82 6.57 -0.21 -17.48
N ALA A 83 6.48 -0.44 -16.17
CA ALA A 83 5.30 -1.05 -15.58
C ALA A 83 4.05 -0.19 -15.81
N LEU A 84 4.17 1.13 -15.71
CA LEU A 84 3.07 2.05 -16.00
C LEU A 84 2.62 1.95 -17.45
N LYS A 85 3.56 1.84 -18.39
CA LYS A 85 3.23 1.70 -19.81
C LYS A 85 2.52 0.38 -20.10
N GLU A 86 2.95 -0.70 -19.46
CA GLU A 86 2.38 -2.02 -19.70
C GLU A 86 0.99 -2.19 -19.12
N VAL A 87 0.75 -1.61 -17.94
CA VAL A 87 -0.53 -1.75 -17.23
C VAL A 87 -1.55 -0.69 -17.65
N GLY A 88 -1.09 0.50 -17.97
CA GLY A 88 -1.95 1.63 -18.30
C GLY A 88 -2.18 2.50 -17.09
N THR A 89 -3.39 3.06 -16.94
CA THR A 89 -3.69 3.95 -15.82
C THR A 89 -3.69 3.21 -14.50
N VAL A 90 -2.85 3.67 -13.57
CA VAL A 90 -2.74 3.11 -12.22
C VAL A 90 -3.10 4.20 -11.22
N GLU A 91 -4.32 4.15 -10.70
CA GLU A 91 -4.81 5.17 -9.77
C GLU A 91 -3.99 5.23 -8.48
N GLY A 92 -3.54 4.08 -7.99
CA GLY A 92 -2.73 4.00 -6.78
C GLY A 92 -1.40 4.70 -6.89
N TYR A 93 -0.85 4.81 -8.10
CA TYR A 93 0.38 5.55 -8.31
C TYR A 93 0.22 7.02 -7.88
N TYR A 94 -0.89 7.65 -8.29
CA TYR A 94 -1.19 9.03 -7.92
C TYR A 94 -1.70 9.14 -6.48
N ALA A 95 -2.46 8.15 -6.03
CA ALA A 95 -2.98 8.12 -4.67
C ALA A 95 -1.85 8.03 -3.63
N ALA A 96 -0.74 7.37 -3.96
CA ALA A 96 0.41 7.29 -3.05
C ALA A 96 0.99 8.66 -2.76
N ASP A 97 1.11 9.51 -3.77
CA ASP A 97 1.59 10.88 -3.60
C ASP A 97 0.63 11.70 -2.73
N MET A 98 -0.67 11.61 -3.02
CA MET A 98 -1.69 12.30 -2.23
C MET A 98 -1.67 11.84 -0.77
N ALA A 99 -1.63 10.54 -0.54
CA ALA A 99 -1.64 9.98 0.81
C ALA A 99 -0.39 10.39 1.59
N HIS A 100 0.77 10.39 0.94
CA HIS A 100 2.02 10.82 1.55
C HIS A 100 1.95 12.29 1.97
N SER A 101 1.41 13.14 1.11
CA SER A 101 1.22 14.58 1.41
C SER A 101 0.25 14.78 2.58
N LEU A 102 -0.84 14.02 2.60
CA LEU A 102 -1.83 14.10 3.70
C LEU A 102 -1.23 13.63 5.02
N ALA A 103 -0.42 12.58 5.00
CA ALA A 103 0.25 12.09 6.20
C ALA A 103 1.16 13.16 6.80
N LYS A 104 1.89 13.88 5.95
CA LYS A 104 2.72 15.01 6.40
C LYS A 104 1.89 16.14 6.97
N LYS A 105 0.79 16.48 6.28
CA LYS A 105 -0.09 17.57 6.70
C LYS A 105 -0.68 17.33 8.09
N TYR A 106 -1.10 16.09 8.35
CA TYR A 106 -1.72 15.72 9.63
C TYR A 106 -0.73 15.14 10.64
N ASN A 107 0.55 15.07 10.27
CA ASN A 107 1.63 14.55 11.12
C ASN A 107 1.34 13.14 11.63
N ILE A 108 0.98 12.26 10.69
CA ILE A 108 0.65 10.86 10.97
C ILE A 108 1.74 9.95 10.43
N GLU A 109 2.14 8.95 11.23
CA GLU A 109 3.02 7.89 10.74
C GLU A 109 2.22 6.91 9.90
N MET A 110 2.63 6.74 8.63
CA MET A 110 2.02 5.80 7.70
C MET A 110 3.12 5.00 6.99
N PRO A 111 3.74 4.04 7.70
CA PRO A 111 4.90 3.32 7.16
C PRO A 111 4.66 2.64 5.82
N ILE A 112 3.51 1.99 5.63
CA ILE A 112 3.18 1.32 4.37
C ILE A 112 3.10 2.33 3.22
N ILE A 113 2.39 3.43 3.45
CA ILE A 113 2.22 4.49 2.46
C ILE A 113 3.57 5.15 2.14
N ASP A 114 4.36 5.45 3.18
CA ASP A 114 5.67 6.09 3.00
C ASP A 114 6.63 5.21 2.21
N GLU A 115 6.64 3.90 2.48
CA GLU A 115 7.50 2.97 1.75
C GLU A 115 7.04 2.83 0.29
N CYS A 116 5.74 2.76 0.05
CA CYS A 116 5.22 2.73 -1.32
C CYS A 116 5.61 4.01 -2.07
N TYR A 117 5.48 5.16 -1.42
CA TYR A 117 5.89 6.43 -2.02
C TYR A 117 7.38 6.42 -2.37
N ALA A 118 8.21 5.93 -1.48
CA ALA A 118 9.65 5.87 -1.71
C ALA A 118 10.00 5.01 -2.94
N VAL A 119 9.34 3.87 -3.09
CA VAL A 119 9.54 3.01 -4.28
C VAL A 119 9.08 3.71 -5.56
N LEU A 120 7.90 4.34 -5.51
CA LEU A 120 7.26 4.88 -6.70
C LEU A 120 7.86 6.21 -7.16
N TYR A 121 8.33 7.03 -6.23
CA TYR A 121 8.75 8.42 -6.53
C TYR A 121 10.19 8.73 -6.15
N GLU A 122 10.80 7.97 -5.25
CA GLU A 122 12.15 8.24 -4.75
C GLU A 122 13.20 7.22 -5.21
N GLY A 123 12.78 6.24 -5.99
CA GLY A 123 13.70 5.26 -6.55
C GLY A 123 14.20 4.20 -5.58
N LYS A 124 13.53 4.02 -4.45
CA LYS A 124 13.90 2.99 -3.47
C LYS A 124 13.69 1.59 -4.07
N ASP A 125 14.63 0.69 -3.82
CA ASP A 125 14.50 -0.70 -4.26
C ASP A 125 13.34 -1.37 -3.51
N VAL A 126 12.41 -1.95 -4.25
CA VAL A 126 11.23 -2.60 -3.66
C VAL A 126 11.61 -3.74 -2.70
N ARG A 127 12.73 -4.41 -2.93
CA ARG A 127 13.19 -5.49 -2.05
C ARG A 127 13.56 -4.98 -0.66
N ASN A 128 14.03 -3.74 -0.57
CA ASN A 128 14.39 -3.14 0.72
C ASN A 128 13.17 -2.72 1.52
N VAL A 129 12.05 -2.45 0.86
CA VAL A 129 10.79 -2.05 1.50
C VAL A 129 10.31 -3.11 2.49
N THR A 130 10.22 -4.36 2.04
CA THR A 130 9.76 -5.45 2.91
C THR A 130 10.70 -5.68 4.08
N ASN A 131 11.99 -5.62 3.84
CA ASN A 131 12.96 -5.77 4.93
C ASN A 131 12.80 -4.67 5.97
N ASP A 132 12.64 -3.43 5.53
CA ASP A 132 12.46 -2.30 6.44
C ASP A 132 11.17 -2.41 7.24
N LEU A 133 10.07 -2.80 6.59
CA LEU A 133 8.79 -2.96 7.26
C LEU A 133 8.81 -4.09 8.28
N MET A 134 9.48 -5.19 7.96
CA MET A 134 9.57 -6.34 8.87
C MET A 134 10.45 -6.04 10.09
N ARG A 135 11.41 -5.13 9.95
CA ARG A 135 12.30 -4.75 11.05
C ARG A 135 11.72 -3.67 11.95
N ARG A 136 10.70 -2.94 11.49
CA ARG A 136 10.10 -1.89 12.30
C ARG A 136 9.40 -2.46 13.52
N PRO A 137 9.65 -1.89 14.71
CA PRO A 137 8.85 -2.25 15.89
C PRO A 137 7.40 -1.88 15.67
N ASN A 138 6.48 -2.59 16.33
CA ASN A 138 5.04 -2.34 16.21
C ASN A 138 4.60 -1.08 16.97
N ARG A 139 5.16 0.05 16.62
CA ARG A 139 4.85 1.33 17.28
C ARG A 139 3.42 1.80 17.04
N SER A 140 2.88 1.44 15.88
CA SER A 140 1.55 1.87 15.50
C SER A 140 0.44 1.24 16.34
N GLU A 141 0.77 0.24 17.12
CA GLU A 141 -0.18 -0.48 17.96
C GLU A 141 -0.20 0.05 19.42
N HIS A 142 0.62 1.02 19.71
CA HIS A 142 0.76 1.59 21.05
C HIS A 142 0.08 2.92 21.21
#